data_2202448a77545ea6a53a19902cd01639
#
_entry.id   2202448a77545ea6a53a19902cd01639
#
_cell.length_a   1.000
_cell.length_b   1.000
_cell.length_c   1.000
_cell.angle_alpha   90.00
_cell.angle_beta   90.00
_cell.angle_gamma   90.00
#
_symmetry.space_group_name_H-M   'P 1'
#
loop_
_entity.id
_entity.type
_entity.pdbx_description
1 polymer ?
#
loop_
_entity_poly.entity_id
_entity_poly.type
_entity_poly.pdbx_seq_one_letter_code
_entity_poly.pdbx_strand_id
1 'polypeptide(L)'
;MGKKKKEYNVYVIGLKPEFATTKKAKQQNPEFKPGLYKKCYYVGYSSKTPEERYHQHITGYINKKGHNISSPVVFKYGYKKNGLRHKKYRDYNPISTQEKAMKIEVELAEELRKNGHCIYQK
;
A
#
# COMPACT_ATOMS: atom_id res chain seq x y z
N MET A 1 28.63 -2.15 20.91
CA MET A 1 27.95 -1.68 19.70
C MET A 1 26.70 -2.47 19.41
N GLY A 2 25.57 -1.83 19.49
CA GLY A 2 24.31 -2.47 19.15
C GLY A 2 24.10 -2.57 17.65
N LYS A 3 23.52 -3.65 17.19
CA LYS A 3 23.03 -3.75 15.84
C LYS A 3 21.92 -2.71 15.68
N LYS A 4 21.92 -1.98 14.54
CA LYS A 4 20.84 -1.08 14.23
C LYS A 4 19.54 -1.88 14.17
N LYS A 5 18.55 -1.49 14.96
CA LYS A 5 17.27 -2.15 14.99
C LYS A 5 16.57 -1.96 13.63
N LYS A 6 16.02 -3.05 13.09
CA LYS A 6 15.25 -3.01 11.87
C LYS A 6 13.94 -2.29 12.16
N GLU A 7 13.64 -1.32 11.33
CA GLU A 7 12.40 -0.57 11.41
C GLU A 7 11.48 -0.94 10.25
N TYR A 8 10.19 -0.72 10.44
CA TYR A 8 9.18 -1.00 9.44
C TYR A 8 8.35 0.24 9.18
N ASN A 9 7.77 0.30 8.01
CA ASN A 9 6.95 1.43 7.61
C ASN A 9 5.69 0.92 6.91
N VAL A 10 4.54 1.48 7.27
CA VAL A 10 3.33 1.31 6.49
C VAL A 10 3.28 2.41 5.43
N TYR A 11 2.57 2.17 4.35
CA TYR A 11 2.45 3.15 3.29
C TYR A 11 1.14 2.95 2.54
N VAL A 12 0.69 4.03 1.89
CA VAL A 12 -0.52 4.05 1.09
C VAL A 12 -0.16 4.62 -0.28
N ILE A 13 -0.50 3.87 -1.33
CA ILE A 13 -0.26 4.29 -2.71
C ILE A 13 -1.61 4.49 -3.39
N GLY A 14 -1.78 5.63 -4.06
CA GLY A 14 -2.99 5.90 -4.83
C GLY A 14 -3.07 4.99 -6.05
N LEU A 15 -4.24 4.41 -6.28
CA LEU A 15 -4.54 3.59 -7.45
C LEU A 15 -5.54 4.31 -8.33
N LYS A 16 -5.44 4.08 -9.64
CA LYS A 16 -6.37 4.65 -10.61
C LYS A 16 -7.78 4.09 -10.39
N PRO A 17 -8.83 4.88 -10.68
CA PRO A 17 -10.22 4.44 -10.44
C PRO A 17 -10.58 3.13 -11.15
N GLU A 18 -9.95 2.83 -12.28
CA GLU A 18 -10.19 1.60 -13.03
C GLU A 18 -9.97 0.35 -12.18
N PHE A 19 -9.12 0.44 -11.14
CA PHE A 19 -8.89 -0.70 -10.24
C PHE A 19 -10.19 -1.18 -9.62
N ALA A 20 -11.12 -0.28 -9.30
CA ALA A 20 -12.38 -0.63 -8.63
C ALA A 20 -13.26 -1.57 -9.45
N THR A 21 -13.04 -1.66 -10.76
CA THR A 21 -13.82 -2.55 -11.63
C THR A 21 -13.27 -3.97 -11.67
N THR A 22 -12.11 -4.21 -11.06
CA THR A 22 -11.44 -5.51 -11.10
C THR A 22 -12.09 -6.49 -10.12
N LYS A 23 -11.90 -7.78 -10.42
CA LYS A 23 -12.35 -8.86 -9.54
C LYS A 23 -11.67 -8.79 -8.16
N LYS A 24 -10.37 -8.49 -8.14
CA LYS A 24 -9.62 -8.35 -6.88
C LYS A 24 -10.19 -7.25 -6.00
N ALA A 25 -10.54 -6.11 -6.60
CA ALA A 25 -11.14 -5.01 -5.85
C ALA A 25 -12.47 -5.41 -5.24
N LYS A 26 -13.32 -6.07 -6.00
CA LYS A 26 -14.64 -6.50 -5.55
C LYS A 26 -14.55 -7.54 -4.43
N GLN A 27 -13.56 -8.43 -4.51
CA GLN A 27 -13.34 -9.45 -3.48
C GLN A 27 -12.94 -8.85 -2.14
N GLN A 28 -12.09 -7.83 -2.17
CA GLN A 28 -11.61 -7.18 -0.94
C GLN A 28 -12.51 -6.06 -0.44
N ASN A 29 -13.41 -5.57 -1.29
CA ASN A 29 -14.27 -4.42 -0.96
C ASN A 29 -15.71 -4.69 -1.41
N PRO A 30 -16.39 -5.71 -0.84
CA PRO A 30 -17.72 -6.08 -1.31
C PRO A 30 -18.77 -4.98 -1.13
N GLU A 31 -18.54 -4.05 -0.21
CA GLU A 31 -19.49 -2.96 0.06
C GLU A 31 -19.12 -1.64 -0.64
N PHE A 32 -18.03 -1.64 -1.42
CA PHE A 32 -17.60 -0.41 -2.09
C PHE A 32 -18.61 0.04 -3.14
N LYS A 33 -18.94 1.34 -3.09
CA LYS A 33 -19.79 2.00 -4.08
C LYS A 33 -19.04 3.18 -4.68
N PRO A 34 -18.91 3.28 -6.00
CA PRO A 34 -18.25 4.41 -6.62
C PRO A 34 -18.93 5.74 -6.26
N GLY A 35 -18.14 6.81 -6.19
CA GLY A 35 -18.65 8.14 -5.91
C GLY A 35 -17.54 9.17 -6.03
N LEU A 36 -17.91 10.47 -6.06
CA LEU A 36 -17.00 11.57 -6.31
C LEU A 36 -15.79 11.63 -5.38
N TYR A 37 -15.98 11.29 -4.11
CA TYR A 37 -14.93 11.37 -3.12
C TYR A 37 -14.34 10.00 -2.78
N LYS A 38 -14.72 8.97 -3.50
CA LYS A 38 -14.24 7.61 -3.26
C LYS A 38 -13.00 7.36 -4.09
N LYS A 39 -11.94 6.87 -3.45
CA LYS A 39 -10.64 6.64 -4.08
C LYS A 39 -10.25 5.18 -3.95
N CYS A 40 -9.26 4.77 -4.75
CA CYS A 40 -8.66 3.45 -4.63
C CYS A 40 -7.25 3.59 -4.09
N TYR A 41 -6.89 2.74 -3.13
CA TYR A 41 -5.56 2.78 -2.51
C TYR A 41 -5.01 1.38 -2.31
N TYR A 42 -3.70 1.27 -2.40
CA TYR A 42 -2.95 0.10 -1.97
C TYR A 42 -2.35 0.41 -0.59
N VAL A 43 -2.56 -0.47 0.37
CA VAL A 43 -1.99 -0.35 1.71
C VAL A 43 -1.02 -1.49 1.92
N GLY A 44 0.21 -1.17 2.33
CA GLY A 44 1.24 -2.18 2.56
C GLY A 44 2.17 -1.78 3.69
N TYR A 45 3.09 -2.69 4.02
CA TYR A 45 4.18 -2.39 4.93
C TYR A 45 5.47 -3.00 4.39
N SER A 46 6.61 -2.47 4.86
CA SER A 46 7.92 -2.95 4.43
C SER A 46 8.99 -2.56 5.43
N SER A 47 10.11 -3.26 5.40
CA SER A 47 11.32 -2.83 6.12
C SER A 47 12.10 -1.75 5.36
N LYS A 48 11.67 -1.43 4.15
CA LYS A 48 12.22 -0.33 3.35
C LYS A 48 11.41 0.93 3.58
N THR A 49 11.94 2.08 3.13
CA THR A 49 11.17 3.33 3.19
C THR A 49 9.97 3.24 2.25
N PRO A 50 8.89 3.99 2.52
CA PRO A 50 7.77 4.05 1.59
C PRO A 50 8.19 4.47 0.17
N GLU A 51 9.13 5.41 0.05
CA GLU A 51 9.63 5.89 -1.25
C GLU A 51 10.34 4.79 -2.03
N GLU A 52 11.21 4.02 -1.37
CA GLU A 52 11.91 2.90 -1.99
C GLU A 52 10.94 1.82 -2.45
N ARG A 53 9.98 1.48 -1.60
CA ARG A 53 9.00 0.43 -1.90
C ARG A 53 8.05 0.86 -3.01
N TYR A 54 7.63 2.12 -2.98
CA TYR A 54 6.82 2.69 -4.05
C TYR A 54 7.55 2.59 -5.39
N HIS A 55 8.82 3.01 -5.42
CA HIS A 55 9.64 2.93 -6.64
C HIS A 55 9.72 1.49 -7.17
N GLN A 56 9.94 0.52 -6.28
CA GLN A 56 9.99 -0.89 -6.67
C GLN A 56 8.67 -1.36 -7.30
N HIS A 57 7.55 -0.94 -6.74
CA HIS A 57 6.24 -1.32 -7.26
C HIS A 57 5.97 -0.73 -8.66
N ILE A 58 6.21 0.55 -8.84
CA ILE A 58 5.86 1.21 -10.11
C ILE A 58 6.81 0.87 -11.25
N THR A 59 8.03 0.40 -10.94
CA THR A 59 9.00 -0.01 -11.96
C THR A 59 8.98 -1.50 -12.26
N GLY A 60 8.23 -2.30 -11.48
CA GLY A 60 8.25 -3.75 -11.63
C GLY A 60 9.59 -4.35 -11.25
N TYR A 61 10.20 -3.84 -10.20
CA TYR A 61 11.57 -4.19 -9.80
C TYR A 61 11.78 -5.69 -9.65
N ILE A 62 12.86 -6.18 -10.24
CA ILE A 62 13.30 -7.56 -10.11
C ILE A 62 14.58 -7.55 -9.25
N ASN A 63 14.57 -8.35 -8.17
CA ASN A 63 15.72 -8.37 -7.26
C ASN A 63 16.89 -9.17 -7.84
N LYS A 64 18.02 -9.19 -7.14
CA LYS A 64 19.25 -9.87 -7.59
C LYS A 64 19.06 -11.37 -7.82
N LYS A 65 18.06 -11.97 -7.16
CA LYS A 65 17.74 -13.39 -7.33
C LYS A 65 16.79 -13.65 -8.50
N GLY A 66 16.43 -12.63 -9.26
CA GLY A 66 15.53 -12.73 -10.40
C GLY A 66 14.05 -12.76 -10.03
N HIS A 67 13.69 -12.47 -8.78
CA HIS A 67 12.30 -12.45 -8.33
C HIS A 67 11.69 -11.08 -8.51
N ASN A 68 10.50 -11.03 -9.09
CA ASN A 68 9.72 -9.82 -9.16
C ASN A 68 9.06 -9.58 -7.80
N ILE A 69 9.49 -8.53 -7.10
CA ILE A 69 8.98 -8.18 -5.77
C ILE A 69 7.97 -7.05 -5.78
N SER A 70 7.59 -6.57 -6.97
CA SER A 70 6.56 -5.55 -7.10
C SER A 70 5.16 -6.16 -6.98
N SER A 71 4.19 -5.33 -6.60
CA SER A 71 2.78 -5.71 -6.64
C SER A 71 2.26 -5.54 -8.08
N PRO A 72 1.71 -6.60 -8.71
CA PRO A 72 1.11 -6.43 -10.04
C PRO A 72 0.01 -5.39 -10.07
N VAL A 73 -0.76 -5.26 -8.98
CA VAL A 73 -1.82 -4.27 -8.86
C VAL A 73 -1.25 -2.85 -8.91
N VAL A 74 -0.21 -2.59 -8.13
CA VAL A 74 0.41 -1.26 -8.11
C VAL A 74 1.12 -0.97 -9.43
N PHE A 75 1.79 -1.96 -10.00
CA PHE A 75 2.46 -1.81 -11.28
C PHE A 75 1.48 -1.39 -12.37
N LYS A 76 0.31 -2.01 -12.39
CA LYS A 76 -0.71 -1.76 -13.41
C LYS A 76 -1.56 -0.52 -13.13
N TYR A 77 -1.99 -0.35 -11.89
CA TYR A 77 -2.98 0.68 -11.51
C TYR A 77 -2.42 1.82 -10.68
N GLY A 78 -1.21 1.69 -10.14
CA GLY A 78 -0.60 2.75 -9.33
C GLY A 78 -0.25 3.99 -10.15
N TYR A 79 -0.39 5.16 -9.55
CA TYR A 79 0.07 6.38 -10.17
C TYR A 79 1.58 6.38 -10.26
N LYS A 80 2.13 6.66 -11.44
CA LYS A 80 3.57 6.60 -11.69
C LYS A 80 4.32 7.83 -11.16
N LYS A 81 3.61 8.89 -10.83
CA LYS A 81 4.16 10.10 -10.21
C LYS A 81 3.29 10.49 -9.03
N ASN A 82 3.93 10.85 -7.93
CA ASN A 82 3.24 11.34 -6.74
C ASN A 82 2.13 10.38 -6.24
N GLY A 83 2.40 9.06 -6.33
CA GLY A 83 1.43 8.05 -5.93
C GLY A 83 1.32 7.83 -4.44
N LEU A 84 2.34 8.19 -3.66
CA LEU A 84 2.30 8.03 -2.20
C LEU A 84 1.36 9.04 -1.57
N ARG A 85 0.54 8.56 -0.65
CA ARG A 85 -0.42 9.39 0.09
C ARG A 85 0.08 9.61 1.51
N HIS A 86 1.15 10.40 1.64
CA HIS A 86 1.92 10.61 2.88
C HIS A 86 1.06 10.94 4.09
N LYS A 87 0.08 11.81 3.93
CA LYS A 87 -0.78 12.26 5.05
C LYS A 87 -1.56 11.12 5.68
N LYS A 88 -1.79 10.04 4.96
CA LYS A 88 -2.59 8.92 5.44
C LYS A 88 -1.79 7.94 6.31
N TYR A 89 -0.46 7.98 6.28
CA TYR A 89 0.34 6.99 6.99
C TYR A 89 1.55 7.54 7.75
N ARG A 90 2.00 8.76 7.42
CA ARG A 90 3.29 9.27 7.94
C ARG A 90 3.39 9.25 9.47
N ASP A 91 2.28 9.46 10.17
CA ASP A 91 2.29 9.54 11.63
C ASP A 91 2.47 8.19 12.32
N TYR A 92 2.33 7.09 11.58
CA TYR A 92 2.55 5.75 12.13
C TYR A 92 4.02 5.34 12.10
N ASN A 93 4.79 5.90 11.18
CA ASN A 93 6.16 5.48 10.92
C ASN A 93 7.19 6.27 11.74
N PRO A 94 8.33 5.69 12.09
CA PRO A 94 8.70 4.29 11.89
C PRO A 94 8.07 3.38 12.94
N ILE A 95 7.99 2.08 12.61
CA ILE A 95 7.36 1.08 13.47
C ILE A 95 8.44 0.09 13.91
N SER A 96 8.47 -0.23 15.20
CA SER A 96 9.58 -0.98 15.78
C SER A 96 9.60 -2.47 15.48
N THR A 97 8.45 -3.08 15.15
CA THR A 97 8.38 -4.53 14.88
C THR A 97 7.52 -4.81 13.67
N GLN A 98 7.80 -5.94 13.02
CA GLN A 98 7.01 -6.40 11.89
C GLN A 98 5.57 -6.71 12.32
N GLU A 99 5.41 -7.32 13.49
CA GLU A 99 4.09 -7.64 14.02
C GLU A 99 3.21 -6.40 14.16
N LYS A 100 3.76 -5.33 14.72
CA LYS A 100 3.05 -4.06 14.84
C LYS A 100 2.73 -3.45 13.48
N ALA A 101 3.66 -3.55 12.53
CA ALA A 101 3.45 -3.02 11.18
C ALA A 101 2.31 -3.75 10.47
N MET A 102 2.24 -5.08 10.61
CA MET A 102 1.15 -5.87 10.04
C MET A 102 -0.20 -5.46 10.64
N LYS A 103 -0.23 -5.26 11.95
CA LYS A 103 -1.45 -4.84 12.65
C LYS A 103 -1.91 -3.46 12.19
N ILE A 104 -0.99 -2.52 12.10
CA ILE A 104 -1.29 -1.15 11.67
C ILE A 104 -1.76 -1.14 10.21
N GLU A 105 -1.15 -1.95 9.35
CA GLU A 105 -1.59 -2.09 7.96
C GLU A 105 -3.05 -2.50 7.87
N VAL A 106 -3.46 -3.52 8.64
CA VAL A 106 -4.84 -4.00 8.65
C VAL A 106 -5.78 -2.92 9.18
N GLU A 107 -5.42 -2.29 10.30
CA GLU A 107 -6.24 -1.23 10.89
C GLU A 107 -6.42 -0.03 9.96
N LEU A 108 -5.34 0.38 9.31
CA LEU A 108 -5.37 1.50 8.36
C LEU A 108 -6.25 1.17 7.15
N ALA A 109 -6.11 -0.05 6.61
CA ALA A 109 -6.94 -0.48 5.48
C ALA A 109 -8.42 -0.50 5.85
N GLU A 110 -8.75 -1.01 7.05
CA GLU A 110 -10.14 -1.06 7.51
C GLU A 110 -10.71 0.35 7.72
N GLU A 111 -9.92 1.25 8.27
CA GLU A 111 -10.35 2.64 8.44
C GLU A 111 -10.65 3.31 7.10
N LEU A 112 -9.79 3.10 6.11
CA LEU A 112 -10.02 3.65 4.77
C LEU A 112 -11.26 3.05 4.09
N ARG A 113 -11.50 1.74 4.28
CA ARG A 113 -12.73 1.11 3.80
C ARG A 113 -13.97 1.70 4.47
N LYS A 114 -13.89 1.93 5.77
CA LYS A 114 -14.97 2.55 6.55
C LYS A 114 -15.31 3.94 6.01
N ASN A 115 -14.31 4.65 5.53
CA ASN A 115 -14.48 5.96 4.90
C ASN A 115 -14.99 5.86 3.45
N GLY A 116 -15.25 4.65 2.99
CA GLY A 116 -15.85 4.40 1.68
C GLY A 116 -14.87 4.21 0.53
N HIS A 117 -13.56 4.06 0.83
CA HIS A 117 -12.56 3.86 -0.21
C HIS A 117 -12.40 2.40 -0.59
N CYS A 118 -11.91 2.17 -1.81
CA CYS A 118 -11.61 0.82 -2.31
C CYS A 118 -10.14 0.52 -2.00
N ILE A 119 -9.90 -0.53 -1.20
CA ILE A 119 -8.56 -0.81 -0.69
C ILE A 119 -8.07 -2.16 -1.19
N TYR A 120 -6.82 -2.22 -1.62
CA TYR A 120 -6.13 -3.46 -1.94
C TYR A 120 -5.01 -3.69 -0.93
N GLN A 121 -5.01 -4.86 -0.34
CA GLN A 121 -3.91 -5.39 0.47
C GLN A 121 -3.46 -6.71 -0.14
N LYS A 122 -2.17 -6.94 -0.09
CA LYS A 122 -1.64 -8.22 -0.54
C LYS A 122 -1.95 -9.34 0.44
#